data_3642a0348e860941ae9c53e449b15766
#
_entry.id   3642a0348e860941ae9c53e449b15766
#
_cell.length_a   1.000
_cell.length_b   1.000
_cell.length_c   1.000
_cell.angle_alpha   90.00
_cell.angle_beta   90.00
_cell.angle_gamma   90.00
#
_symmetry.space_group_name_H-M   'P 1'
#
loop_
_entity.id
_entity.type
_entity.pdbx_description
1 polymer ?
#
loop_
_entity_poly.entity_id
_entity_poly.type
_entity_poly.pdbx_seq_one_letter_code
_entity_poly.pdbx_strand_id
1 'polypeptide(L)'
;MREFSINSAGDLDQYLKMHPEFEDRYQDMQLNYLPTSAAYALKDLMPLLAGASARTRVVMASQLTPQMLKSSNVVYIGYLSGMGMLSDLVFSGSRFDVGESFDVLIDRNSGKKYISQAALPVPGEQTYHDFGYFATFAGPSGNQIMIIAGTRDVAVMHTAESITHPDSLQQLSARSGNLRSFDALYDVFAMDGTNLNGTLLLTGRIDTARIWTDSTAAAGAVRTPVATSPIASLP
;
A
#
# COMPACT_ATOMS: atom_id res chain seq x y z
N MET A 1 -16.58 12.87 2.69
CA MET A 1 -16.24 11.47 3.03
C MET A 1 -15.58 10.88 1.79
N ARG A 2 -14.48 10.16 1.90
CA ARG A 2 -13.80 9.53 0.76
C ARG A 2 -14.25 8.08 0.67
N GLU A 3 -14.68 7.66 -0.52
CA GLU A 3 -14.90 6.25 -0.84
C GLU A 3 -13.57 5.62 -1.24
N PHE A 4 -13.10 4.63 -0.48
CA PHE A 4 -11.78 4.03 -0.68
C PHE A 4 -11.66 3.17 -1.95
N SER A 5 -12.79 2.74 -2.50
CA SER A 5 -12.83 2.00 -3.76
C SER A 5 -12.62 2.89 -4.98
N ILE A 6 -12.77 4.22 -4.83
CA ILE A 6 -12.64 5.20 -5.92
C ILE A 6 -11.27 5.86 -5.84
N ASN A 7 -10.35 5.43 -6.71
CA ASN A 7 -8.97 5.93 -6.78
C ASN A 7 -8.61 6.52 -8.15
N SER A 8 -9.52 6.46 -9.12
CA SER A 8 -9.36 7.01 -10.47
C SER A 8 -10.71 7.49 -11.01
N ALA A 9 -10.69 8.28 -12.09
CA ALA A 9 -11.90 8.66 -12.81
C ALA A 9 -12.65 7.43 -13.34
N GLY A 10 -11.94 6.40 -13.79
CA GLY A 10 -12.56 5.15 -14.24
C GLY A 10 -13.27 4.39 -13.11
N ASP A 11 -12.70 4.39 -11.89
CA ASP A 11 -13.37 3.79 -10.73
C ASP A 11 -14.63 4.57 -10.37
N LEU A 12 -14.60 5.91 -10.46
CA LEU A 12 -15.77 6.76 -10.24
C LEU A 12 -16.87 6.45 -11.25
N ASP A 13 -16.55 6.39 -12.55
CA ASP A 13 -17.49 6.06 -13.60
C ASP A 13 -18.13 4.68 -13.38
N GLN A 14 -17.32 3.69 -12.96
CA GLN A 14 -17.84 2.37 -12.66
C GLN A 14 -18.73 2.37 -11.41
N TYR A 15 -18.31 3.09 -10.37
CA TYR A 15 -19.09 3.24 -9.13
C TYR A 15 -20.45 3.88 -9.40
N LEU A 16 -20.50 4.97 -10.15
CA LEU A 16 -21.74 5.67 -10.48
C LEU A 16 -22.68 4.84 -11.38
N LYS A 17 -22.13 3.99 -12.27
CA LYS A 17 -22.95 3.02 -13.02
C LYS A 17 -23.66 2.01 -12.14
N MET A 18 -23.02 1.60 -11.03
CA MET A 18 -23.62 0.66 -10.07
C MET A 18 -24.49 1.35 -9.02
N HIS A 19 -24.27 2.64 -8.80
CA HIS A 19 -24.90 3.45 -7.78
C HIS A 19 -25.41 4.78 -8.36
N PRO A 20 -26.38 4.75 -9.29
CA PRO A 20 -26.87 5.96 -9.97
C PRO A 20 -27.50 6.98 -9.01
N GLU A 21 -27.92 6.54 -7.80
CA GLU A 21 -28.43 7.42 -6.73
C GLU A 21 -27.40 8.41 -6.18
N PHE A 22 -26.11 8.22 -6.51
CA PHE A 22 -25.02 9.11 -6.10
C PHE A 22 -24.51 10.02 -7.20
N GLU A 23 -25.06 9.97 -8.41
CA GLU A 23 -24.60 10.75 -9.56
C GLU A 23 -24.59 12.26 -9.28
N ASP A 24 -25.58 12.76 -8.53
CA ASP A 24 -25.65 14.16 -8.11
C ASP A 24 -24.73 14.52 -6.93
N ARG A 25 -24.12 13.53 -6.27
CA ARG A 25 -23.31 13.71 -5.06
C ARG A 25 -21.82 13.55 -5.26
N TYR A 26 -21.42 12.77 -6.26
CA TYR A 26 -20.01 12.51 -6.57
C TYR A 26 -19.70 13.08 -7.96
N GLN A 27 -18.67 13.90 -7.99
CA GLN A 27 -18.19 14.52 -9.21
C GLN A 27 -16.66 14.45 -9.25
N ASP A 28 -16.10 14.13 -10.42
CA ASP A 28 -14.67 14.27 -10.65
C ASP A 28 -14.31 15.77 -10.70
N MET A 29 -13.70 16.25 -9.63
CA MET A 29 -13.21 17.63 -9.53
C MET A 29 -11.84 17.80 -10.17
N GLN A 30 -11.29 16.76 -10.81
CA GLN A 30 -9.94 16.72 -11.38
C GLN A 30 -8.85 17.05 -10.35
N LEU A 31 -9.14 16.79 -9.06
CA LEU A 31 -8.21 17.00 -7.96
C LEU A 31 -7.49 15.68 -7.66
N ASN A 32 -6.18 15.73 -7.66
CA ASN A 32 -5.35 14.62 -7.21
C ASN A 32 -5.00 14.84 -5.74
N TYR A 33 -5.37 13.90 -4.88
CA TYR A 33 -5.00 13.91 -3.48
C TYR A 33 -3.74 13.07 -3.26
N LEU A 34 -2.77 13.69 -2.62
CA LEU A 34 -1.59 12.99 -2.14
C LEU A 34 -1.70 12.87 -0.62
N PRO A 35 -1.61 11.67 -0.01
CA PRO A 35 -1.46 11.55 1.42
C PRO A 35 -0.26 12.36 1.90
N THR A 36 -0.39 13.04 3.03
CA THR A 36 0.71 13.85 3.60
C THR A 36 1.96 13.00 3.82
N SER A 37 1.78 11.77 4.25
CA SER A 37 2.85 10.78 4.41
C SER A 37 3.66 10.54 3.16
N ALA A 38 3.06 10.60 1.98
CA ALA A 38 3.78 10.39 0.73
C ALA A 38 4.80 11.52 0.46
N ALA A 39 4.50 12.76 0.88
CA ALA A 39 5.44 13.86 0.77
C ALA A 39 6.64 13.68 1.71
N TYR A 40 6.41 13.23 2.94
CA TYR A 40 7.48 12.92 3.89
C TYR A 40 8.33 11.73 3.42
N ALA A 41 7.71 10.67 2.96
CA ALA A 41 8.40 9.51 2.41
C ALA A 41 9.27 9.87 1.19
N LEU A 42 8.76 10.71 0.28
CA LEU A 42 9.54 11.22 -0.84
C LEU A 42 10.75 12.02 -0.37
N LYS A 43 10.61 12.89 0.64
CA LYS A 43 11.71 13.64 1.23
C LYS A 43 12.85 12.70 1.70
N ASP A 44 12.48 11.58 2.35
CA ASP A 44 13.47 10.64 2.88
C ASP A 44 14.11 9.77 1.78
N LEU A 45 13.39 9.48 0.71
CA LEU A 45 13.87 8.68 -0.42
C LEU A 45 14.69 9.48 -1.45
N MET A 46 14.38 10.75 -1.65
CA MET A 46 15.03 11.57 -2.68
C MET A 46 16.55 11.61 -2.58
N PRO A 47 17.19 11.67 -1.40
CA PRO A 47 18.66 11.59 -1.28
C PRO A 47 19.24 10.29 -1.86
N LEU A 48 18.54 9.17 -1.68
CA LEU A 48 18.96 7.87 -2.22
C LEU A 48 18.81 7.80 -3.75
N LEU A 49 17.86 8.53 -4.29
CA LEU A 49 17.58 8.60 -5.73
C LEU A 49 18.39 9.70 -6.45
N ALA A 50 19.17 10.51 -5.75
CA ALA A 50 19.88 11.67 -6.30
C ALA A 50 20.74 11.31 -7.53
N GLY A 51 21.46 10.18 -7.50
CA GLY A 51 22.26 9.69 -8.62
C GLY A 51 21.46 9.26 -9.86
N ALA A 52 20.16 9.06 -9.72
CA ALA A 52 19.23 8.67 -10.78
C ALA A 52 18.20 9.76 -11.11
N SER A 53 18.32 10.96 -10.53
CA SER A 53 17.29 12.01 -10.58
C SER A 53 16.84 12.37 -11.99
N ALA A 54 17.76 12.46 -12.96
CA ALA A 54 17.44 12.78 -14.36
C ALA A 54 16.56 11.71 -15.05
N ARG A 55 16.49 10.50 -14.50
CA ARG A 55 15.69 9.36 -15.04
C ARG A 55 14.51 9.02 -14.13
N THR A 56 14.37 9.71 -13.00
CA THR A 56 13.28 9.49 -12.05
C THR A 56 12.08 10.36 -12.43
N ARG A 57 10.91 9.75 -12.49
CA ARG A 57 9.64 10.43 -12.72
C ARG A 57 8.64 10.05 -11.64
N VAL A 58 7.98 11.05 -11.08
CA VAL A 58 6.87 10.86 -10.15
C VAL A 58 5.57 10.86 -10.95
N VAL A 59 4.75 9.86 -10.73
CA VAL A 59 3.43 9.70 -11.35
C VAL A 59 2.41 9.29 -10.29
N MET A 60 1.14 9.57 -10.53
CA MET A 60 0.08 9.06 -9.66
C MET A 60 -0.08 7.55 -9.83
N ALA A 61 -0.44 6.83 -8.76
CA ALA A 61 -0.64 5.38 -8.81
C ALA A 61 -1.69 4.97 -9.86
N SER A 62 -2.73 5.80 -10.07
CA SER A 62 -3.74 5.60 -11.11
C SER A 62 -3.21 5.69 -12.55
N GLN A 63 -2.01 6.25 -12.74
CA GLN A 63 -1.33 6.34 -14.04
C GLN A 63 -0.36 5.19 -14.28
N LEU A 64 -0.20 4.29 -13.31
CA LEU A 64 0.66 3.13 -13.45
C LEU A 64 0.09 2.17 -14.51
N THR A 65 0.93 1.79 -15.45
CA THR A 65 0.54 0.87 -16.53
C THR A 65 1.30 -0.46 -16.44
N PRO A 66 0.75 -1.55 -17.00
CA PRO A 66 1.48 -2.81 -17.09
C PRO A 66 2.83 -2.69 -17.82
N GLN A 67 2.92 -1.78 -18.80
CA GLN A 67 4.17 -1.53 -19.51
C GLN A 67 5.22 -0.90 -18.60
N MET A 68 4.85 0.04 -17.73
CA MET A 68 5.77 0.61 -16.73
C MET A 68 6.29 -0.47 -15.77
N LEU A 69 5.43 -1.38 -15.32
CA LEU A 69 5.85 -2.51 -14.46
C LEU A 69 6.84 -3.45 -15.16
N LYS A 70 6.76 -3.57 -16.49
CA LYS A 70 7.68 -4.42 -17.25
C LYS A 70 9.02 -3.75 -17.55
N SER A 71 9.04 -2.43 -17.74
CA SER A 71 10.22 -1.76 -18.32
C SER A 71 10.94 -0.82 -17.35
N SER A 72 10.40 -0.56 -16.16
CA SER A 72 10.96 0.42 -15.23
C SER A 72 11.11 -0.15 -13.84
N ASN A 73 12.09 0.36 -13.09
CA ASN A 73 12.04 0.22 -11.64
C ASN A 73 10.89 1.07 -11.11
N VAL A 74 10.09 0.50 -10.23
CA VAL A 74 8.91 1.16 -9.67
C VAL A 74 9.05 1.25 -8.17
N VAL A 75 8.82 2.43 -7.61
CA VAL A 75 8.68 2.64 -6.17
C VAL A 75 7.29 3.19 -5.90
N TYR A 76 6.46 2.40 -5.26
CA TYR A 76 5.16 2.83 -4.77
C TYR A 76 5.29 3.42 -3.39
N ILE A 77 4.62 4.54 -3.15
CA ILE A 77 4.53 5.19 -1.83
C ILE A 77 3.08 5.57 -1.57
N GLY A 78 2.49 5.05 -0.51
CA GLY A 78 1.12 5.41 -0.15
C GLY A 78 0.38 4.40 0.71
N TYR A 79 -0.93 4.53 0.79
CA TYR A 79 -1.77 3.61 1.54
C TYR A 79 -1.96 2.27 0.83
N LEU A 80 -2.19 1.21 1.60
CA LEU A 80 -2.57 -0.10 1.04
C LEU A 80 -3.78 0.02 0.11
N SER A 81 -4.76 0.86 0.45
CA SER A 81 -5.96 1.11 -0.36
C SER A 81 -5.69 1.81 -1.69
N GLY A 82 -4.55 2.48 -1.83
CA GLY A 82 -4.17 3.22 -3.05
C GLY A 82 -3.28 2.43 -4.00
N MET A 83 -2.94 1.18 -3.71
CA MET A 83 -1.98 0.38 -4.49
C MET A 83 -2.49 0.00 -5.89
N GLY A 84 -3.81 -0.01 -6.11
CA GLY A 84 -4.38 -0.41 -7.38
C GLY A 84 -3.89 -1.80 -7.83
N MET A 85 -3.45 -1.92 -9.09
CA MET A 85 -2.95 -3.18 -9.63
C MET A 85 -1.75 -3.80 -8.88
N LEU A 86 -0.99 -3.01 -8.12
CA LEU A 86 0.13 -3.53 -7.34
C LEU A 86 -0.35 -4.39 -6.16
N SER A 87 -1.55 -4.14 -5.65
CA SER A 87 -2.14 -4.91 -4.55
C SER A 87 -2.30 -6.38 -4.95
N ASP A 88 -3.01 -6.65 -6.03
CA ASP A 88 -3.22 -8.01 -6.51
C ASP A 88 -1.91 -8.72 -6.85
N LEU A 89 -0.97 -7.99 -7.46
CA LEU A 89 0.33 -8.54 -7.81
C LEU A 89 1.12 -8.97 -6.57
N VAL A 90 1.38 -8.05 -5.63
CA VAL A 90 2.25 -8.35 -4.50
C VAL A 90 1.62 -9.37 -3.55
N PHE A 91 0.33 -9.23 -3.25
CA PHE A 91 -0.34 -10.13 -2.33
C PHE A 91 -0.59 -11.54 -2.92
N SER A 92 -0.53 -11.73 -4.22
CA SER A 92 -0.54 -13.08 -4.79
C SER A 92 0.69 -13.91 -4.39
N GLY A 93 1.87 -13.28 -4.26
CA GLY A 93 3.13 -13.94 -3.89
C GLY A 93 3.59 -13.69 -2.46
N SER A 94 2.93 -12.80 -1.72
CA SER A 94 3.27 -12.38 -0.36
C SER A 94 2.84 -13.41 0.69
N ARG A 95 3.55 -13.41 1.82
CA ARG A 95 3.10 -14.03 3.06
C ARG A 95 1.83 -13.38 3.61
N PHE A 96 1.64 -12.10 3.34
CA PHE A 96 0.51 -11.33 3.86
C PHE A 96 -0.64 -11.28 2.86
N ASP A 97 -1.82 -10.99 3.39
CA ASP A 97 -3.00 -10.59 2.64
C ASP A 97 -3.55 -9.30 3.22
N VAL A 98 -4.41 -8.63 2.48
CA VAL A 98 -5.07 -7.40 2.93
C VAL A 98 -6.57 -7.66 3.09
N GLY A 99 -7.14 -7.18 4.21
CA GLY A 99 -8.58 -7.27 4.44
C GLY A 99 -9.38 -6.30 3.57
N GLU A 100 -10.69 -6.49 3.51
CA GLU A 100 -11.60 -5.70 2.66
C GLU A 100 -11.54 -4.19 2.92
N SER A 101 -11.33 -3.79 4.18
CA SER A 101 -11.23 -2.37 4.56
C SER A 101 -9.87 -1.75 4.30
N PHE A 102 -8.85 -2.53 3.90
CA PHE A 102 -7.45 -2.10 3.81
C PHE A 102 -6.81 -1.64 5.14
N ASP A 103 -7.52 -1.78 6.24
CA ASP A 103 -7.03 -1.48 7.60
C ASP A 103 -6.53 -2.72 8.32
N VAL A 104 -6.57 -3.86 7.65
CA VAL A 104 -6.21 -5.16 8.20
C VAL A 104 -5.19 -5.84 7.29
N LEU A 105 -4.06 -6.22 7.86
CA LEU A 105 -3.12 -7.16 7.25
C LEU A 105 -3.26 -8.53 7.92
N ILE A 106 -3.22 -9.58 7.13
CA ILE A 106 -3.44 -10.96 7.59
C ILE A 106 -2.18 -11.76 7.26
N ASP A 107 -1.55 -12.34 8.27
CA ASP A 107 -0.47 -13.31 8.06
C ASP A 107 -1.08 -14.65 7.64
N ARG A 108 -0.88 -15.06 6.40
CA ARG A 108 -1.41 -16.31 5.85
C ARG A 108 -0.89 -17.57 6.56
N ASN A 109 0.30 -17.50 7.15
CA ASN A 109 0.91 -18.64 7.83
C ASN A 109 0.27 -18.92 9.19
N SER A 110 -0.07 -17.87 9.93
CA SER A 110 -0.63 -18.00 11.29
C SER A 110 -2.12 -17.65 11.37
N GLY A 111 -2.69 -17.02 10.35
CA GLY A 111 -4.03 -16.46 10.40
C GLY A 111 -4.17 -15.21 11.27
N LYS A 112 -3.06 -14.72 11.85
CA LYS A 112 -3.07 -13.54 12.73
C LYS A 112 -3.44 -12.30 11.91
N LYS A 113 -4.37 -11.50 12.46
CA LYS A 113 -4.80 -10.22 11.91
C LYS A 113 -4.10 -9.08 12.64
N TYR A 114 -3.61 -8.13 11.88
CA TYR A 114 -3.01 -6.88 12.32
C TYR A 114 -3.94 -5.75 11.89
N ILE A 115 -4.65 -5.18 12.85
CA ILE A 115 -5.76 -4.25 12.60
C ILE A 115 -5.32 -2.84 13.01
N SER A 116 -5.35 -1.89 12.08
CA SER A 116 -5.05 -0.49 12.38
C SER A 116 -6.10 0.10 13.31
N GLN A 117 -5.66 0.66 14.42
CA GLN A 117 -6.51 1.38 15.36
C GLN A 117 -6.80 2.82 14.89
N ALA A 118 -5.98 3.35 13.98
CA ALA A 118 -6.18 4.67 13.40
C ALA A 118 -7.47 4.79 12.56
N ALA A 119 -8.05 3.67 12.12
CA ALA A 119 -9.30 3.63 11.38
C ALA A 119 -10.52 3.92 12.26
N LEU A 120 -10.45 3.56 13.53
CA LEU A 120 -11.54 3.70 14.51
C LEU A 120 -10.96 4.31 15.81
N PRO A 121 -10.64 5.62 15.81
CA PRO A 121 -10.09 6.26 17.00
C PRO A 121 -11.08 6.16 18.16
N VAL A 122 -10.60 5.65 19.30
CA VAL A 122 -11.37 5.58 20.53
C VAL A 122 -11.38 6.98 21.18
N PRO A 123 -12.54 7.56 21.48
CA PRO A 123 -12.60 8.86 22.13
C PRO A 123 -11.81 8.88 23.45
N GLY A 124 -10.85 9.81 23.56
CA GLY A 124 -9.98 9.96 24.73
C GLY A 124 -8.66 9.19 24.65
N GLU A 125 -8.49 8.28 23.72
CA GLU A 125 -7.19 7.67 23.42
C GLU A 125 -6.44 8.51 22.39
N GLN A 126 -5.25 9.00 22.77
CA GLN A 126 -4.37 9.77 21.90
C GLN A 126 -3.37 8.86 21.17
N THR A 127 -3.13 7.68 21.71
CA THR A 127 -2.17 6.71 21.16
C THR A 127 -2.89 5.56 20.44
N TYR A 128 -2.27 5.07 19.38
CA TYR A 128 -2.82 3.97 18.58
C TYR A 128 -1.72 3.20 17.87
N HIS A 129 -2.05 1.98 17.45
CA HIS A 129 -1.21 1.16 16.57
C HIS A 129 -1.67 1.27 15.12
N ASP A 130 -0.68 1.38 14.24
CA ASP A 130 -0.84 1.38 12.79
C ASP A 130 0.15 0.40 12.16
N PHE A 131 -0.08 -0.06 10.92
CA PHE A 131 0.75 -1.09 10.33
C PHE A 131 1.37 -0.67 9.02
N GLY A 132 2.71 -0.72 8.98
CA GLY A 132 3.51 -0.47 7.80
C GLY A 132 3.82 -1.77 7.04
N TYR A 133 3.80 -1.67 5.73
CA TYR A 133 4.12 -2.78 4.83
C TYR A 133 5.20 -2.35 3.83
N PHE A 134 6.29 -3.07 3.86
CA PHE A 134 7.35 -2.96 2.87
C PHE A 134 7.40 -4.22 2.03
N ALA A 135 7.59 -4.07 0.72
CA ALA A 135 7.88 -5.18 -0.15
C ALA A 135 8.88 -4.79 -1.24
N THR A 136 9.73 -5.71 -1.60
CA THR A 136 10.60 -5.56 -2.77
C THR A 136 10.67 -6.88 -3.51
N PHE A 137 10.56 -6.83 -4.85
CA PHE A 137 10.61 -8.03 -5.68
C PHE A 137 11.02 -7.73 -7.12
N ALA A 138 11.58 -8.75 -7.78
CA ALA A 138 12.00 -8.64 -9.15
C ALA A 138 10.80 -8.53 -10.10
N GLY A 139 10.85 -7.57 -11.00
CA GLY A 139 9.93 -7.46 -12.12
C GLY A 139 10.27 -8.45 -13.25
N PRO A 140 9.35 -8.59 -14.23
CA PRO A 140 9.47 -9.64 -15.27
C PRO A 140 10.66 -9.44 -16.23
N SER A 141 11.22 -8.24 -16.29
CA SER A 141 12.36 -7.93 -17.18
C SER A 141 13.66 -7.66 -16.42
N GLY A 142 13.76 -8.13 -15.17
CA GLY A 142 14.93 -7.91 -14.31
C GLY A 142 14.95 -6.53 -13.63
N ASN A 143 13.93 -5.73 -13.82
CA ASN A 143 13.67 -4.50 -13.06
C ASN A 143 13.26 -4.82 -11.63
N GLN A 144 13.25 -3.82 -10.77
CA GLN A 144 12.86 -3.97 -9.36
C GLN A 144 11.58 -3.19 -9.06
N ILE A 145 10.69 -3.82 -8.32
CA ILE A 145 9.47 -3.20 -7.79
C ILE A 145 9.62 -3.12 -6.28
N MET A 146 9.36 -1.94 -5.74
CA MET A 146 9.42 -1.65 -4.31
C MET A 146 8.09 -1.03 -3.87
N ILE A 147 7.58 -1.47 -2.75
CA ILE A 147 6.34 -0.99 -2.16
C ILE A 147 6.63 -0.48 -0.76
N ILE A 148 6.32 0.79 -0.53
CA ILE A 148 6.39 1.48 0.75
C ILE A 148 4.96 1.87 1.09
N ALA A 149 4.30 1.04 1.87
CA ALA A 149 2.89 1.22 2.14
C ALA A 149 2.58 1.21 3.64
N GLY A 150 1.39 1.64 3.97
CA GLY A 150 0.85 1.58 5.31
C GLY A 150 -0.66 1.59 5.31
N THR A 151 -1.26 1.19 6.42
CA THR A 151 -2.69 1.31 6.61
C THR A 151 -3.11 2.78 6.67
N ARG A 152 -2.28 3.66 7.30
CA ARG A 152 -2.49 5.11 7.40
C ARG A 152 -1.16 5.88 7.32
N ASP A 153 -1.21 7.21 7.50
CA ASP A 153 -0.07 8.12 7.29
C ASP A 153 1.17 7.76 8.11
N VAL A 154 1.02 7.53 9.42
CA VAL A 154 2.16 7.27 10.30
C VAL A 154 2.89 5.98 9.92
N ALA A 155 2.14 4.97 9.48
CA ALA A 155 2.71 3.71 9.02
C ALA A 155 3.48 3.86 7.70
N VAL A 156 3.00 4.67 6.76
CA VAL A 156 3.73 4.98 5.52
C VAL A 156 5.04 5.73 5.83
N MET A 157 4.97 6.75 6.70
CA MET A 157 6.14 7.53 7.10
C MET A 157 7.19 6.64 7.77
N HIS A 158 6.77 5.81 8.75
CA HIS A 158 7.68 4.90 9.44
C HIS A 158 8.31 3.87 8.48
N THR A 159 7.52 3.31 7.56
CA THR A 159 8.03 2.35 6.57
C THR A 159 9.10 2.99 5.69
N ALA A 160 8.90 4.22 5.23
CA ALA A 160 9.89 4.96 4.45
C ALA A 160 11.16 5.26 5.27
N GLU A 161 11.01 5.73 6.49
CA GLU A 161 12.12 5.98 7.41
C GLU A 161 12.94 4.70 7.66
N SER A 162 12.26 3.57 7.91
CA SER A 162 12.90 2.29 8.19
C SER A 162 13.79 1.78 7.06
N ILE A 163 13.46 2.07 5.80
CA ILE A 163 14.26 1.62 4.65
C ILE A 163 15.28 2.65 4.19
N THR A 164 15.27 3.85 4.74
CA THR A 164 16.22 4.93 4.44
C THR A 164 17.24 5.12 5.56
N HIS A 165 16.92 4.72 6.78
CA HIS A 165 17.82 4.83 7.91
C HIS A 165 18.78 3.62 7.99
N PRO A 166 20.11 3.82 8.09
CA PRO A 166 21.08 2.74 8.00
C PRO A 166 20.88 1.59 8.99
N ASP A 167 20.61 1.90 10.26
CA ASP A 167 20.47 0.90 11.31
C ASP A 167 19.21 0.03 11.10
N SER A 168 18.10 0.66 10.74
CA SER A 168 16.84 -0.02 10.45
C SER A 168 16.95 -0.89 9.18
N LEU A 169 17.63 -0.39 8.16
CA LEU A 169 17.91 -1.13 6.93
C LEU A 169 18.80 -2.35 7.21
N GLN A 170 19.79 -2.21 8.10
CA GLN A 170 20.62 -3.34 8.52
C GLN A 170 19.81 -4.42 9.23
N GLN A 171 18.90 -4.04 10.14
CA GLN A 171 18.00 -4.97 10.81
C GLN A 171 17.06 -5.67 9.79
N LEU A 172 16.49 -4.92 8.87
CA LEU A 172 15.63 -5.44 7.82
C LEU A 172 16.38 -6.46 6.96
N SER A 173 17.59 -6.12 6.52
CA SER A 173 18.45 -7.00 5.73
C SER A 173 18.78 -8.29 6.46
N ALA A 174 19.16 -8.21 7.74
CA ALA A 174 19.44 -9.37 8.57
C ALA A 174 18.21 -10.27 8.75
N ARG A 175 17.03 -9.68 9.02
CA ARG A 175 15.77 -10.40 9.22
C ARG A 175 15.21 -11.02 7.94
N SER A 176 15.43 -10.39 6.79
CA SER A 176 15.04 -10.91 5.48
C SER A 176 16.00 -11.98 4.93
N GLY A 177 17.14 -12.22 5.59
CA GLY A 177 18.16 -13.16 5.11
C GLY A 177 18.83 -12.73 3.80
N ASN A 178 18.93 -11.42 3.55
CA ASN A 178 19.46 -10.84 2.32
C ASN A 178 18.73 -11.28 1.04
N LEU A 179 17.45 -11.63 1.16
CA LEU A 179 16.62 -11.98 0.00
C LEU A 179 16.44 -10.76 -0.91
N ARG A 180 16.40 -10.99 -2.22
CA ARG A 180 16.09 -9.95 -3.22
C ARG A 180 14.59 -9.68 -3.34
N SER A 181 13.77 -10.67 -2.97
CA SER A 181 12.31 -10.60 -3.04
C SER A 181 11.75 -11.01 -1.70
N PHE A 182 11.30 -10.03 -0.94
CA PHE A 182 10.75 -10.23 0.40
C PHE A 182 9.77 -9.13 0.75
N ASP A 183 8.98 -9.37 1.76
CA ASP A 183 8.12 -8.39 2.40
C ASP A 183 8.42 -8.27 3.90
N ALA A 184 7.95 -7.20 4.49
CA ALA A 184 8.11 -6.89 5.90
C ALA A 184 6.89 -6.17 6.44
N LEU A 185 6.54 -6.50 7.67
CA LEU A 185 5.46 -5.87 8.42
C LEU A 185 6.03 -5.14 9.62
N TYR A 186 5.62 -3.88 9.77
CA TYR A 186 5.96 -3.03 10.91
C TYR A 186 4.71 -2.74 11.75
N ASP A 187 4.88 -2.78 13.07
CA ASP A 187 3.93 -2.23 14.04
C ASP A 187 4.42 -0.83 14.41
N VAL A 188 3.59 0.16 14.22
CA VAL A 188 3.91 1.57 14.42
C VAL A 188 3.04 2.10 15.54
N PHE A 189 3.66 2.45 16.65
CA PHE A 189 3.00 3.11 17.78
C PHE A 189 3.04 4.62 17.57
N ALA A 190 1.87 5.25 17.58
CA ALA A 190 1.70 6.65 17.23
C ALA A 190 0.83 7.40 18.23
N MET A 191 1.00 8.72 18.26
CA MET A 191 0.18 9.67 19.01
C MET A 191 -0.06 10.90 18.15
N ASP A 192 -1.32 11.33 18.03
CA ASP A 192 -1.73 12.54 17.30
C ASP A 192 -1.10 12.66 15.89
N GLY A 193 -1.03 11.53 15.15
CA GLY A 193 -0.44 11.51 13.81
C GLY A 193 1.10 11.53 13.79
N THR A 194 1.74 11.43 14.95
CA THR A 194 3.20 11.39 15.08
C THR A 194 3.67 9.96 15.37
N ASN A 195 4.65 9.48 14.61
CA ASN A 195 5.34 8.24 14.88
C ASN A 195 6.18 8.37 16.15
N LEU A 196 5.86 7.60 17.19
CA LEU A 196 6.64 7.56 18.44
C LEU A 196 7.67 6.43 18.41
N ASN A 197 7.30 5.29 17.83
CA ASN A 197 8.17 4.13 17.73
C ASN A 197 7.60 3.15 16.70
N GLY A 198 8.47 2.39 16.07
CA GLY A 198 8.05 1.32 15.17
C GLY A 198 8.93 0.07 15.33
N THR A 199 8.32 -1.08 15.17
CA THR A 199 8.96 -2.38 15.35
C THR A 199 8.76 -3.25 14.12
N LEU A 200 9.85 -3.78 13.57
CA LEU A 200 9.79 -4.80 12.55
C LEU A 200 9.27 -6.11 13.16
N LEU A 201 8.02 -6.45 12.86
CA LEU A 201 7.36 -7.65 13.39
C LEU A 201 7.79 -8.92 12.66
N LEU A 202 7.61 -8.93 11.35
CA LEU A 202 7.75 -10.11 10.51
C LEU A 202 8.42 -9.75 9.19
N THR A 203 9.12 -10.72 8.63
CA THR A 203 9.56 -10.72 7.24
C THR A 203 9.10 -12.00 6.56
N GLY A 204 8.85 -11.93 5.26
CA GLY A 204 8.47 -13.08 4.45
C GLY A 204 9.21 -13.08 3.12
N ARG A 205 9.42 -14.25 2.55
CA ARG A 205 9.88 -14.39 1.17
C ARG A 205 8.70 -14.15 0.23
N ILE A 206 8.89 -13.36 -0.80
CA ILE A 206 7.91 -13.20 -1.88
C ILE A 206 8.17 -14.26 -2.96
N ASP A 207 7.11 -14.97 -3.33
CA ASP A 207 7.12 -15.90 -4.48
C ASP A 207 6.87 -15.14 -5.78
N THR A 208 7.95 -14.72 -6.42
CA THR A 208 7.89 -13.96 -7.67
C THR A 208 7.36 -14.79 -8.84
N ALA A 209 7.54 -16.11 -8.82
CA ALA A 209 6.99 -16.97 -9.86
C ALA A 209 5.46 -16.91 -9.84
N ARG A 210 4.86 -16.96 -8.65
CA ARG A 210 3.41 -16.84 -8.47
C ARG A 210 2.88 -15.48 -8.94
N ILE A 211 3.57 -14.38 -8.61
CA ILE A 211 3.18 -13.03 -9.04
C ILE A 211 3.02 -12.95 -10.56
N TRP A 212 3.99 -13.48 -11.31
CA TRP A 212 4.01 -13.29 -12.76
C TRP A 212 3.27 -14.38 -13.56
N THR A 213 3.03 -15.54 -12.97
CA THR A 213 2.25 -16.62 -13.61
C THR A 213 0.74 -16.33 -13.52
N ASP A 214 0.26 -15.90 -12.36
CA ASP A 214 -1.16 -15.59 -12.15
C ASP A 214 -1.58 -14.28 -12.85
N SER A 215 -0.65 -13.34 -13.07
CA SER A 215 -0.96 -12.07 -13.76
C SER A 215 -1.35 -12.25 -15.24
N THR A 216 -0.96 -13.36 -15.87
CA THR A 216 -1.43 -13.70 -17.22
C THR A 216 -2.89 -14.16 -17.23
N ALA A 217 -3.39 -14.70 -16.11
CA ALA A 217 -4.79 -15.10 -15.95
C ALA A 217 -5.69 -13.93 -15.52
N ALA A 218 -5.18 -12.98 -14.72
CA ALA A 218 -5.94 -11.86 -14.19
C ALA A 218 -6.18 -10.72 -15.19
N ALA A 219 -5.46 -10.66 -16.29
CA ALA A 219 -5.71 -9.67 -17.36
C ALA A 219 -7.09 -9.84 -18.05
N GLY A 220 -7.85 -10.87 -17.70
CA GLY A 220 -9.19 -11.14 -18.21
C GLY A 220 -10.33 -11.10 -17.17
N ALA A 221 -10.03 -10.98 -15.88
CA ALA A 221 -11.04 -10.98 -14.82
C ALA A 221 -11.11 -9.61 -14.12
N VAL A 222 -12.03 -8.77 -14.59
CA VAL A 222 -12.48 -7.58 -13.85
C VAL A 222 -13.14 -8.09 -12.56
N ARG A 223 -12.54 -7.85 -11.39
CA ARG A 223 -13.19 -8.13 -10.12
C ARG A 223 -14.44 -7.26 -10.00
N THR A 224 -15.58 -7.87 -9.92
CA THR A 224 -16.84 -7.19 -9.56
C THR A 224 -16.69 -6.77 -8.08
N PRO A 225 -16.89 -5.49 -7.72
CA PRO A 225 -16.91 -5.10 -6.32
C PRO A 225 -18.02 -5.84 -5.59
N VAL A 226 -17.69 -6.44 -4.46
CA VAL A 226 -18.69 -7.06 -3.57
C VAL A 226 -19.49 -5.92 -2.96
N ALA A 227 -20.81 -5.96 -3.14
CA ALA A 227 -21.73 -5.01 -2.55
C ALA A 227 -21.61 -5.04 -1.03
N THR A 228 -21.12 -3.96 -0.44
CA THR A 228 -21.15 -3.74 1.00
C THR A 228 -22.61 -3.53 1.42
N SER A 229 -23.14 -4.42 2.25
CA SER A 229 -24.45 -4.25 2.88
C SER A 229 -24.48 -2.93 3.68
N PRO A 230 -25.57 -2.15 3.59
CA PRO A 230 -25.66 -0.89 4.35
C PRO A 230 -25.63 -1.20 5.85
N ILE A 231 -24.80 -0.48 6.58
CA ILE A 231 -24.79 -0.46 8.04
C ILE A 231 -26.18 0.01 8.48
N ALA A 232 -26.92 -0.86 9.16
CA ALA A 232 -28.20 -0.53 9.75
C ALA A 232 -28.04 0.68 10.68
N SER A 233 -28.80 1.73 10.41
CA SER A 233 -28.96 2.87 11.29
C SER A 233 -29.48 2.39 12.66
N LEU A 234 -28.68 2.53 13.68
CA LEU A 234 -29.13 2.41 15.07
C LEU A 234 -29.97 3.65 15.45
N PRO A 235 -31.00 3.44 16.27
CA PRO A 235 -31.96 4.46 16.65
C PRO A 235 -31.39 5.60 17.49
#